data_cbafe5c74c68ea48d602a78be7494807
#
_entry.id   cbafe5c74c68ea48d602a78be7494807
#
_cell.length_a   1.000
_cell.length_b   1.000
_cell.length_c   1.000
_cell.angle_alpha   90.00
_cell.angle_beta   90.00
_cell.angle_gamma   90.00
#
_symmetry.space_group_name_H-M   'P 1'
#
loop_
_entity.id
_entity.type
_entity.pdbx_description
1 polymer ?
#
loop_
_entity_poly.entity_id
_entity_poly.type
_entity_poly.pdbx_seq_one_letter_code
_entity_poly.pdbx_strand_id
1 'polypeptide(L)'
;MLKHIVMWKLKEQAEGADRLANAREMKRRLDECAQIVPGILKFEVTLAQPGLEATYDVVLYSEFENKAALEAYAKHPTHQALIPFIGAIREGRQCMDYEV
;
A
#
# COMPACT_ATOMS: atom_id res chain seq x y z
N MET A 1 -16.53 8.69 7.10
CA MET A 1 -15.57 8.15 6.14
C MET A 1 -14.30 7.75 6.86
N LEU A 2 -13.77 6.58 6.54
CA LEU A 2 -12.55 6.05 7.15
C LEU A 2 -11.36 6.28 6.22
N LYS A 3 -10.29 6.87 6.74
CA LYS A 3 -9.03 7.01 6.00
C LYS A 3 -8.06 5.94 6.46
N HIS A 4 -7.42 5.29 5.50
CA HIS A 4 -6.45 4.23 5.73
C HIS A 4 -5.15 4.62 5.03
N ILE A 5 -4.11 4.88 5.81
CA ILE A 5 -2.81 5.34 5.28
C ILE A 5 -1.74 4.35 5.73
N VAL A 6 -0.96 3.89 4.77
CA VAL A 6 0.17 3.00 5.03
C VAL A 6 1.40 3.51 4.31
N MET A 7 2.54 3.45 4.95
CA MET A 7 3.82 3.76 4.32
C MET A 7 4.77 2.59 4.52
N TRP A 8 5.56 2.28 3.50
CA TRP A 8 6.55 1.20 3.55
C TRP A 8 7.92 1.72 3.22
N LYS A 9 8.89 1.27 4.02
CA LYS A 9 10.30 1.44 3.73
C LYS A 9 10.82 0.11 3.19
N LEU A 10 11.50 0.14 2.06
CA LEU A 10 11.92 -1.08 1.37
C LEU A 10 13.40 -1.36 1.60
N LYS A 11 13.74 -2.64 1.53
CA LYS A 11 15.12 -3.09 1.55
C LYS A 11 15.84 -2.59 0.30
N GLU A 12 17.14 -2.37 0.40
CA GLU A 12 17.95 -1.96 -0.73
C GLU A 12 17.96 -3.01 -1.85
N GLN A 13 18.01 -4.29 -1.46
CA GLN A 13 17.95 -5.44 -2.36
C GLN A 13 17.06 -6.50 -1.75
N ALA A 14 16.13 -7.03 -2.54
CA ALA A 14 15.26 -8.12 -2.12
C ALA A 14 14.62 -8.77 -3.36
N GLU A 15 14.35 -10.06 -3.29
CA GLU A 15 13.65 -10.81 -4.35
C GLU A 15 14.29 -10.63 -5.72
N GLY A 16 15.62 -10.53 -5.75
CA GLY A 16 16.37 -10.42 -7.01
C GLY A 16 16.31 -9.05 -7.66
N ALA A 17 15.85 -8.02 -6.96
CA ALA A 17 15.67 -6.68 -7.52
C ALA A 17 16.10 -5.60 -6.52
N ASP A 18 16.38 -4.40 -7.04
CA ASP A 18 16.71 -3.26 -6.20
C ASP A 18 15.44 -2.59 -5.64
N ARG A 19 15.66 -1.61 -4.75
CA ARG A 19 14.58 -0.88 -4.08
C ARG A 19 13.60 -0.24 -5.05
N LEU A 20 14.09 0.43 -6.08
CA LEU A 20 13.20 1.13 -7.01
C LEU A 20 12.38 0.16 -7.84
N ALA A 21 12.98 -0.93 -8.31
CA ALA A 21 12.26 -1.96 -9.06
C ALA A 21 11.17 -2.60 -8.20
N ASN A 22 11.47 -2.89 -6.94
CA ASN A 22 10.50 -3.44 -6.01
C ASN A 22 9.39 -2.44 -5.67
N ALA A 23 9.72 -1.15 -5.53
CA ALA A 23 8.72 -0.13 -5.29
C ALA A 23 7.73 -0.02 -6.46
N ARG A 24 8.24 -0.06 -7.68
CA ARG A 24 7.40 -0.03 -8.89
C ARG A 24 6.50 -1.26 -8.99
N GLU A 25 7.04 -2.44 -8.71
CA GLU A 25 6.25 -3.67 -8.73
C GLU A 25 5.18 -3.67 -7.64
N MET A 26 5.52 -3.18 -6.46
CA MET A 26 4.56 -3.04 -5.37
C MET A 26 3.41 -2.12 -5.74
N LYS A 27 3.73 -0.95 -6.34
CA LYS A 27 2.69 -0.03 -6.81
C LYS A 27 1.79 -0.70 -7.84
N ARG A 28 2.38 -1.39 -8.82
CA ARG A 28 1.60 -2.08 -9.86
C ARG A 28 0.62 -3.07 -9.25
N ARG A 29 1.08 -3.88 -8.30
CA ARG A 29 0.23 -4.88 -7.65
C ARG A 29 -0.84 -4.24 -6.76
N LEU A 30 -0.47 -3.21 -5.99
CA LEU A 30 -1.44 -2.50 -5.14
C LEU A 30 -2.52 -1.80 -5.97
N ASP A 31 -2.15 -1.22 -7.10
CA ASP A 31 -3.13 -0.57 -7.98
C ASP A 31 -4.22 -1.53 -8.44
N GLU A 32 -3.93 -2.82 -8.54
CA GLU A 32 -4.94 -3.83 -8.87
C GLU A 32 -5.99 -4.00 -7.76
N CYS A 33 -5.71 -3.51 -6.57
CA CYS A 33 -6.64 -3.58 -5.43
C CYS A 33 -7.60 -2.40 -5.35
N ALA A 34 -7.48 -1.42 -6.23
CA ALA A 34 -8.20 -0.14 -6.10
C ALA A 34 -9.72 -0.26 -6.09
N GLN A 35 -10.28 -1.32 -6.65
CA GLN A 35 -11.72 -1.48 -6.78
C GLN A 35 -12.19 -2.91 -6.47
N ILE A 36 -11.46 -3.63 -5.63
CA ILE A 36 -11.77 -5.05 -5.36
C ILE A 36 -12.99 -5.27 -4.47
N VAL A 37 -13.41 -4.26 -3.71
CA VAL A 37 -14.63 -4.33 -2.89
C VAL A 37 -15.43 -3.05 -3.03
N PRO A 38 -16.77 -3.11 -2.82
CA PRO A 38 -17.57 -1.90 -2.70
C PRO A 38 -17.10 -1.06 -1.49
N GLY A 39 -17.30 0.25 -1.56
CA GLY A 39 -16.96 1.13 -0.45
C GLY A 39 -15.56 1.69 -0.45
N ILE A 40 -14.74 1.36 -1.45
CA ILE A 40 -13.47 2.06 -1.66
C ILE A 40 -13.79 3.38 -2.37
N LEU A 41 -13.57 4.50 -1.69
CA LEU A 41 -13.90 5.84 -2.21
C LEU A 41 -12.72 6.49 -2.91
N LYS A 42 -11.51 6.23 -2.41
CA LYS A 42 -10.27 6.74 -3.00
C LYS A 42 -9.16 5.75 -2.72
N PHE A 43 -8.26 5.58 -3.70
CA PHE A 43 -7.15 4.64 -3.57
C PHE A 43 -5.97 5.18 -4.40
N GLU A 44 -4.92 5.60 -3.71
CA GLU A 44 -3.76 6.24 -4.35
C GLU A 44 -2.49 5.60 -3.83
N VAL A 45 -1.70 5.04 -4.73
CA VAL A 45 -0.39 4.48 -4.41
C VAL A 45 0.68 5.31 -5.11
N THR A 46 1.65 5.78 -4.36
CA THR A 46 2.70 6.64 -4.91
C THR A 46 4.05 6.28 -4.28
N LEU A 47 5.10 6.42 -5.09
CA LEU A 47 6.48 6.27 -4.66
C LEU A 47 7.04 7.62 -4.21
N ALA A 48 8.10 7.58 -3.39
CA ALA A 48 8.90 8.76 -3.10
C ALA A 48 9.33 9.43 -4.40
N GLN A 49 9.24 10.76 -4.46
CA GLN A 49 9.46 11.53 -5.68
C GLN A 49 10.73 12.38 -5.59
N PRO A 50 11.49 12.49 -6.68
CA PRO A 50 12.67 13.38 -6.69
C PRO A 50 12.27 14.82 -6.37
N GLY A 51 13.07 15.48 -5.55
CA GLY A 51 12.84 16.88 -5.19
C GLY A 51 11.85 17.11 -4.07
N LEU A 52 11.20 16.07 -3.56
CA LEU A 52 10.30 16.15 -2.42
C LEU A 52 10.85 15.30 -1.27
N GLU A 53 10.66 15.77 -0.05
CA GLU A 53 11.14 15.05 1.12
C GLU A 53 10.32 13.79 1.37
N ALA A 54 11.00 12.66 1.56
CA ALA A 54 10.37 11.41 1.95
C ALA A 54 11.37 10.55 2.71
N THR A 55 10.93 9.97 3.83
CA THR A 55 11.73 9.04 4.61
C THR A 55 11.28 7.59 4.41
N TYR A 56 10.22 7.39 3.62
CA TYR A 56 9.69 6.09 3.22
C TYR A 56 9.61 6.03 1.71
N ASP A 57 9.43 4.84 1.17
CA ASP A 57 9.56 4.60 -0.27
C ASP A 57 8.23 4.52 -1.02
N VAL A 58 7.18 4.00 -0.39
CA VAL A 58 5.86 3.82 -0.99
C VAL A 58 4.81 4.22 0.02
N VAL A 59 3.78 4.94 -0.46
CA VAL A 59 2.62 5.30 0.35
C VAL A 59 1.34 4.81 -0.32
N LEU A 60 0.42 4.29 0.50
CA LEU A 60 -0.97 4.08 0.12
C LEU A 60 -1.81 5.09 0.92
N TYR A 61 -2.51 5.96 0.20
CA TYR A 61 -3.55 6.80 0.77
C TYR A 61 -4.89 6.30 0.26
N SER A 62 -5.78 5.93 1.16
CA SER A 62 -7.08 5.39 0.76
C SER A 62 -8.19 5.86 1.66
N GLU A 63 -9.41 5.89 1.10
CA GLU A 63 -10.63 6.28 1.80
C GLU A 63 -11.67 5.19 1.59
N PHE A 64 -12.33 4.80 2.67
CA PHE A 64 -13.35 3.77 2.69
C PHE A 64 -14.63 4.34 3.29
N GLU A 65 -15.77 3.83 2.89
CA GLU A 65 -17.05 4.26 3.45
C GLU A 65 -17.10 4.03 4.96
N ASN A 66 -16.56 2.89 5.43
CA ASN A 66 -16.61 2.50 6.84
C ASN A 66 -15.60 1.38 7.11
N LYS A 67 -15.52 0.99 8.38
CA LYS A 67 -14.60 -0.07 8.83
C LYS A 67 -14.91 -1.41 8.18
N ALA A 68 -16.17 -1.73 7.95
CA ALA A 68 -16.54 -2.99 7.30
C ALA A 68 -15.97 -3.10 5.89
N ALA A 69 -15.98 -2.00 5.12
CA ALA A 69 -15.37 -1.96 3.79
C ALA A 69 -13.87 -2.19 3.84
N LEU A 70 -13.18 -1.57 4.81
CA LEU A 70 -11.75 -1.77 4.99
C LEU A 70 -11.45 -3.22 5.36
N GLU A 71 -12.22 -3.83 6.24
CA GLU A 71 -12.04 -5.24 6.62
C GLU A 71 -12.26 -6.16 5.42
N ALA A 72 -13.29 -5.90 4.62
CA ALA A 72 -13.55 -6.68 3.40
C ALA A 72 -12.38 -6.58 2.42
N TYR A 73 -11.83 -5.37 2.25
CA TYR A 73 -10.64 -5.14 1.44
C TYR A 73 -9.44 -5.95 1.97
N ALA A 74 -9.17 -5.86 3.26
CA ALA A 74 -8.03 -6.55 3.87
C ALA A 74 -8.12 -8.07 3.72
N LYS A 75 -9.32 -8.65 3.77
CA LYS A 75 -9.55 -10.08 3.66
C LYS A 75 -9.68 -10.57 2.22
N HIS A 76 -9.80 -9.68 1.26
CA HIS A 76 -10.00 -10.08 -0.13
C HIS A 76 -8.80 -10.86 -0.66
N PRO A 77 -9.01 -11.94 -1.43
CA PRO A 77 -7.89 -12.77 -1.93
C PRO A 77 -6.86 -11.99 -2.74
N THR A 78 -7.27 -10.99 -3.52
CA THR A 78 -6.34 -10.16 -4.28
C THR A 78 -5.39 -9.40 -3.36
N HIS A 79 -5.90 -8.84 -2.25
CA HIS A 79 -5.06 -8.17 -1.25
C HIS A 79 -4.18 -9.18 -0.52
N GLN A 80 -4.75 -10.30 -0.09
CA GLN A 80 -4.02 -11.32 0.65
C GLN A 80 -2.82 -11.87 -0.15
N ALA A 81 -2.97 -11.96 -1.47
CA ALA A 81 -1.90 -12.45 -2.35
C ALA A 81 -0.67 -11.53 -2.37
N LEU A 82 -0.82 -10.26 -1.98
CA LEU A 82 0.30 -9.30 -1.95
C LEU A 82 1.15 -9.42 -0.69
N ILE A 83 0.58 -9.92 0.40
CA ILE A 83 1.24 -9.88 1.70
C ILE A 83 2.61 -10.57 1.71
N PRO A 84 2.78 -11.78 1.13
CA PRO A 84 4.09 -12.40 1.12
C PRO A 84 5.15 -11.58 0.37
N PHE A 85 4.79 -11.00 -0.77
CA PHE A 85 5.71 -10.18 -1.55
C PHE A 85 6.12 -8.93 -0.77
N ILE A 86 5.14 -8.18 -0.24
CA ILE A 86 5.41 -6.98 0.52
C ILE A 86 6.25 -7.30 1.76
N GLY A 87 5.93 -8.39 2.45
CA GLY A 87 6.71 -8.83 3.60
C GLY A 87 8.16 -9.15 3.27
N ALA A 88 8.43 -9.67 2.06
CA ALA A 88 9.78 -10.01 1.63
C ALA A 88 10.61 -8.78 1.26
N ILE A 89 9.99 -7.72 0.73
CA ILE A 89 10.72 -6.54 0.23
C ILE A 89 10.80 -5.38 1.22
N ARG A 90 9.93 -5.34 2.24
CA ARG A 90 9.90 -4.23 3.20
C ARG A 90 10.89 -4.43 4.35
N GLU A 91 11.47 -3.34 4.83
CA GLU A 91 12.18 -3.32 6.10
C GLU A 91 11.40 -2.59 7.18
N GLY A 92 10.38 -1.80 6.81
CA GLY A 92 9.54 -1.09 7.77
C GLY A 92 8.16 -0.79 7.20
N ARG A 93 7.19 -0.65 8.11
CA ARG A 93 5.81 -0.33 7.78
C ARG A 93 5.22 0.54 8.87
N GLN A 94 4.56 1.62 8.47
CA GLN A 94 3.81 2.48 9.38
C GLN A 94 2.40 2.62 8.84
N CYS A 95 1.41 2.60 9.73
CA CYS A 95 0.03 2.79 9.31
C CYS A 95 -0.76 3.58 10.33
N MET A 96 -1.81 4.23 9.85
CA MET A 96 -2.78 4.90 10.72
C MET A 96 -4.12 4.92 10.02
N ASP A 97 -5.14 4.42 10.71
CA ASP A 97 -6.52 4.51 10.26
C ASP A 97 -7.25 5.50 11.16
N TYR A 98 -8.09 6.35 10.58
CA TYR A 98 -8.89 7.28 11.38
C TYR A 98 -10.15 7.68 10.62
N GLU A 99 -11.17 8.04 11.38
CA GLU A 99 -12.44 8.50 10.82
C GLU A 99 -12.54 10.02 10.85
N VAL A 100 -13.18 10.55 9.83
CA VAL A 100 -13.49 11.98 9.72
C VAL A 100 -14.96 12.18 9.44
#